data_ce18986cb213b902da181a7a65783721
#
_entry.id   ce18986cb213b902da181a7a65783721
#
_cell.length_a   1.000
_cell.length_b   1.000
_cell.length_c   1.000
_cell.angle_alpha   90.00
_cell.angle_beta   90.00
_cell.angle_gamma   90.00
#
_symmetry.space_group_name_H-M   'P 1'
#
loop_
_entity.id
_entity.type
_entity.pdbx_description
1 polymer ?
#
loop_
_entity_poly.entity_id
_entity_poly.type
_entity_poly.pdbx_seq_one_letter_code
_entity_poly.pdbx_strand_id
1 'polypeptide(L)'
;MPTNSIIVIGAGIAGLTSAALLAKEGAQVQLLEAHNQPGGCAGTFNRGRFVFDVGATQVAGFERGGIHERLFRHLKISLPEAEVLDRACLVDLGDGLSQITLWHDYKLWEKERRRHFPGTDQFWDLCTQLHEINWAFVKRGPVLTPRNSWDLGQLLKALRPATMLSLPFIKSSITDLLKLTGCEKDARLLHFLDLQLKLYSQEPANRTAALYGATVLQMAHRPLGLWHLKGSMQNLSDSLLSAFKRDGGQIFFRHR
;
A
#
# COMPACT_ATOMS: atom_id res chain seq x y z
N MET A 1 32.96 -5.01 17.86
CA MET A 1 32.68 -4.12 16.72
C MET A 1 32.02 -2.88 17.28
N PRO A 2 32.32 -1.65 16.81
CA PRO A 2 31.58 -0.49 17.26
C PRO A 2 30.11 -0.70 16.97
N THR A 3 29.29 -0.68 18.02
CA THR A 3 27.83 -0.78 17.91
C THR A 3 27.34 0.47 17.20
N ASN A 4 26.91 0.34 15.95
CA ASN A 4 26.31 1.45 15.21
C ASN A 4 25.03 1.87 15.96
N SER A 5 25.06 3.02 16.60
CA SER A 5 23.87 3.65 17.18
C SER A 5 23.08 4.34 16.07
N ILE A 6 21.80 3.98 15.92
CA ILE A 6 20.91 4.50 14.89
C ILE A 6 19.73 5.19 15.56
N ILE A 7 19.41 6.39 15.08
CA ILE A 7 18.21 7.12 15.50
C ILE A 7 17.20 7.04 14.37
N VAL A 8 15.99 6.59 14.68
CA VAL A 8 14.83 6.61 13.78
C VAL A 8 13.86 7.66 14.30
N ILE A 9 13.38 8.55 13.43
CA ILE A 9 12.43 9.61 13.79
C ILE A 9 11.06 9.28 13.22
N GLY A 10 10.07 9.21 14.11
CA GLY A 10 8.68 8.88 13.82
C GLY A 10 8.36 7.39 13.97
N ALA A 11 7.40 7.06 14.84
CA ALA A 11 6.91 5.70 15.08
C ALA A 11 5.64 5.37 14.28
N GLY A 12 5.49 5.93 13.07
CA GLY A 12 4.55 5.42 12.07
C GLY A 12 4.99 4.04 11.56
N ILE A 13 4.16 3.40 10.73
CA ILE A 13 4.42 2.03 10.24
C ILE A 13 5.81 1.90 9.59
N ALA A 14 6.23 2.88 8.79
CA ALA A 14 7.53 2.86 8.12
C ALA A 14 8.70 2.92 9.13
N GLY A 15 8.62 3.85 10.10
CA GLY A 15 9.66 4.01 11.13
C GLY A 15 9.72 2.79 12.05
N LEU A 16 8.58 2.28 12.52
CA LEU A 16 8.51 1.05 13.32
C LEU A 16 9.08 -0.16 12.57
N THR A 17 8.73 -0.31 11.29
CA THR A 17 9.26 -1.41 10.47
C THR A 17 10.77 -1.32 10.35
N SER A 18 11.30 -0.13 10.01
CA SER A 18 12.75 0.09 9.87
C SER A 18 13.47 -0.15 11.19
N ALA A 19 12.95 0.40 12.28
CA ALA A 19 13.52 0.24 13.61
C ALA A 19 13.53 -1.24 14.06
N ALA A 20 12.42 -1.96 13.86
CA ALA A 20 12.31 -3.37 14.23
C ALA A 20 13.27 -4.25 13.41
N LEU A 21 13.42 -3.99 12.12
CA LEU A 21 14.36 -4.72 11.27
C LEU A 21 15.81 -4.46 11.69
N LEU A 22 16.17 -3.21 11.93
CA LEU A 22 17.54 -2.84 12.36
C LEU A 22 17.88 -3.43 13.74
N ALA A 23 16.96 -3.35 14.70
CA ALA A 23 17.15 -3.93 16.03
C ALA A 23 17.32 -5.45 15.95
N LYS A 24 16.52 -6.12 15.12
CA LYS A 24 16.64 -7.56 14.88
C LYS A 24 18.01 -7.97 14.34
N GLU A 25 18.63 -7.14 13.50
CA GLU A 25 19.98 -7.37 12.97
C GLU A 25 21.09 -6.95 13.97
N GLY A 26 20.72 -6.62 15.21
CA GLY A 26 21.65 -6.31 16.30
C GLY A 26 22.13 -4.86 16.39
N ALA A 27 21.53 -3.94 15.62
CA ALA A 27 21.84 -2.53 15.76
C ALA A 27 21.26 -1.96 17.07
N GLN A 28 21.96 -1.01 17.70
CA GLN A 28 21.42 -0.20 18.79
C GLN A 28 20.53 0.90 18.20
N VAL A 29 19.19 0.73 18.35
CA VAL A 29 18.22 1.63 17.72
C VAL A 29 17.44 2.41 18.79
N GLN A 30 17.42 3.73 18.62
CA GLN A 30 16.56 4.65 19.34
C GLN A 30 15.47 5.15 18.40
N LEU A 31 14.20 5.01 18.79
CA LEU A 31 13.05 5.49 18.02
C LEU A 31 12.42 6.66 18.77
N LEU A 32 12.37 7.83 18.12
CA LEU A 32 11.78 9.05 18.67
C LEU A 32 10.40 9.26 18.04
N GLU A 33 9.39 9.51 18.90
CA GLU A 33 8.02 9.74 18.46
C GLU A 33 7.45 10.99 19.15
N ALA A 34 6.83 11.86 18.34
CA ALA A 34 6.26 13.11 18.81
C ALA A 34 4.99 12.91 19.66
N HIS A 35 4.21 11.88 19.34
CA HIS A 35 2.99 11.55 20.05
C HIS A 35 3.25 10.67 21.29
N ASN A 36 2.19 10.35 22.03
CA ASN A 36 2.23 9.47 23.20
C ASN A 36 2.05 7.98 22.87
N GLN A 37 1.83 7.65 21.59
CA GLN A 37 1.63 6.28 21.09
C GLN A 37 2.19 6.14 19.68
N PRO A 38 2.53 4.90 19.24
CA PRO A 38 2.98 4.63 17.88
C PRO A 38 1.80 4.53 16.93
N GLY A 39 2.09 4.51 15.63
CA GLY A 39 1.13 4.20 14.56
C GLY A 39 1.03 5.26 13.47
N GLY A 40 1.20 6.53 13.81
CA GLY A 40 1.01 7.60 12.84
C GLY A 40 -0.40 7.55 12.25
N CYS A 41 -0.54 7.53 10.91
CA CYS A 41 -1.83 7.39 10.24
C CYS A 41 -2.52 6.03 10.43
N ALA A 42 -1.79 5.01 10.88
CA ALA A 42 -2.33 3.70 11.27
C ALA A 42 -2.52 3.57 12.79
N GLY A 43 -2.53 4.68 13.50
CA GLY A 43 -2.86 4.76 14.91
C GLY A 43 -4.36 4.91 15.15
N THR A 44 -4.75 4.93 16.43
CA THR A 44 -6.13 5.13 16.87
C THR A 44 -6.22 6.20 17.94
N PHE A 45 -7.42 6.67 18.21
CA PHE A 45 -7.73 7.49 19.36
C PHE A 45 -9.05 7.06 20.00
N ASN A 46 -9.20 7.34 21.28
CA ASN A 46 -10.39 6.97 22.06
C ASN A 46 -11.28 8.19 22.31
N ARG A 47 -12.59 8.02 22.20
CA ARG A 47 -13.61 8.95 22.72
C ARG A 47 -14.59 8.18 23.61
N GLY A 48 -14.45 8.32 24.91
CA GLY A 48 -15.19 7.52 25.86
C GLY A 48 -14.89 6.01 25.65
N ARG A 49 -15.92 5.22 25.36
CA ARG A 49 -15.80 3.78 25.07
C ARG A 49 -15.52 3.43 23.61
N PHE A 50 -15.48 4.42 22.73
CA PHE A 50 -15.31 4.20 21.28
C PHE A 50 -13.86 4.38 20.89
N VAL A 51 -13.39 3.51 19.98
CA VAL A 51 -12.07 3.54 19.35
C VAL A 51 -12.25 3.96 17.90
N PHE A 52 -11.46 4.91 17.45
CA PHE A 52 -11.48 5.42 16.08
C PHE A 52 -10.09 5.31 15.46
N ASP A 53 -10.02 4.83 14.25
CA ASP A 53 -8.79 4.90 13.46
C ASP A 53 -8.51 6.36 13.06
N VAL A 54 -7.23 6.77 13.07
CA VAL A 54 -6.83 8.15 12.76
C VAL A 54 -6.95 8.42 11.25
N GLY A 55 -6.54 7.48 10.42
CA GLY A 55 -6.51 7.63 8.97
C GLY A 55 -6.81 6.32 8.25
N ALA A 56 -5.87 5.38 8.28
CA ALA A 56 -6.05 4.08 7.63
C ALA A 56 -7.05 3.22 8.41
N THR A 57 -8.05 2.68 7.72
CA THR A 57 -9.04 1.74 8.28
C THR A 57 -8.92 0.34 7.66
N GLN A 58 -8.13 0.23 6.60
CA GLN A 58 -7.90 -1.00 5.86
C GLN A 58 -6.41 -1.14 5.56
N VAL A 59 -5.96 -2.37 5.41
CA VAL A 59 -4.56 -2.70 5.10
C VAL A 59 -4.50 -3.70 3.95
N ALA A 60 -3.54 -3.51 3.04
CA ALA A 60 -3.19 -4.47 2.00
C ALA A 60 -1.95 -5.28 2.42
N GLY A 61 -1.68 -6.39 1.73
CA GLY A 61 -0.44 -7.15 1.94
C GLY A 61 -0.50 -8.17 3.08
N PHE A 62 -1.70 -8.57 3.52
CA PHE A 62 -1.96 -9.63 4.49
C PHE A 62 -2.19 -10.99 3.83
N GLU A 63 -2.35 -11.02 2.51
CA GLU A 63 -2.46 -12.27 1.76
C GLU A 63 -1.17 -13.10 1.88
N ARG A 64 -1.28 -14.41 1.59
CA ARG A 64 -0.14 -15.33 1.61
C ARG A 64 0.98 -14.84 0.67
N GLY A 65 2.17 -14.63 1.22
CA GLY A 65 3.32 -14.05 0.51
C GLY A 65 3.26 -12.53 0.37
N GLY A 66 2.26 -11.88 0.95
CA GLY A 66 2.13 -10.41 1.02
C GLY A 66 3.21 -9.76 1.86
N ILE A 67 3.31 -8.45 1.77
CA ILE A 67 4.41 -7.70 2.42
C ILE A 67 4.38 -7.81 3.94
N HIS A 68 3.20 -7.71 4.56
CA HIS A 68 3.06 -7.81 6.01
C HIS A 68 3.29 -9.24 6.49
N GLU A 69 2.78 -10.26 5.80
CA GLU A 69 3.01 -11.66 6.15
C GLU A 69 4.51 -11.99 6.11
N ARG A 70 5.23 -11.53 5.08
CA ARG A 70 6.69 -11.71 4.97
C ARG A 70 7.46 -10.97 6.06
N LEU A 71 7.09 -9.72 6.35
CA LEU A 71 7.70 -8.89 7.39
C LEU A 71 7.53 -9.53 8.78
N PHE A 72 6.32 -9.90 9.13
CA PHE A 72 5.99 -10.47 10.44
C PHE A 72 6.67 -11.84 10.64
N ARG A 73 6.69 -12.67 9.59
CA ARG A 73 7.45 -13.92 9.60
C ARG A 73 8.96 -13.67 9.80
N HIS A 74 9.54 -12.68 9.12
CA HIS A 74 10.94 -12.31 9.29
C HIS A 74 11.21 -11.82 10.71
N LEU A 75 10.34 -11.00 11.27
CA LEU A 75 10.43 -10.53 12.66
C LEU A 75 10.10 -11.62 13.70
N LYS A 76 9.66 -12.80 13.28
CA LYS A 76 9.22 -13.92 14.16
C LYS A 76 8.13 -13.48 15.14
N ILE A 77 7.14 -12.77 14.66
CA ILE A 77 5.93 -12.38 15.37
C ILE A 77 4.69 -12.81 14.60
N SER A 78 3.58 -12.98 15.31
CA SER A 78 2.29 -13.32 14.69
C SER A 78 1.71 -12.13 13.96
N LEU A 79 1.16 -12.38 12.78
CA LEU A 79 0.38 -11.39 12.06
C LEU A 79 -0.90 -11.09 12.86
N PRO A 80 -1.30 -9.82 13.03
CA PRO A 80 -2.57 -9.49 13.66
C PRO A 80 -3.75 -10.18 12.97
N GLU A 81 -4.76 -10.57 13.75
CA GLU A 81 -5.98 -11.11 13.16
C GLU A 81 -6.65 -10.08 12.27
N ALA A 82 -7.00 -10.50 11.06
CA ALA A 82 -7.64 -9.67 10.07
C ALA A 82 -8.58 -10.51 9.20
N GLU A 83 -9.59 -9.87 8.65
CA GLU A 83 -10.49 -10.46 7.67
C GLU A 83 -10.41 -9.68 6.35
N VAL A 84 -10.46 -10.40 5.23
CA VAL A 84 -10.55 -9.78 3.92
C VAL A 84 -11.97 -9.28 3.70
N LEU A 85 -12.08 -8.07 3.16
CA LEU A 85 -13.38 -7.47 2.89
C LEU A 85 -13.90 -7.92 1.52
N ASP A 86 -15.00 -8.67 1.49
CA ASP A 86 -15.66 -9.08 0.24
C ASP A 86 -16.09 -7.86 -0.59
N ARG A 87 -16.57 -6.83 0.08
CA ARG A 87 -16.86 -5.49 -0.46
C ARG A 87 -15.89 -4.50 0.18
N ALA A 88 -14.80 -4.24 -0.52
CA ALA A 88 -13.73 -3.38 0.01
C ALA A 88 -14.18 -1.91 0.16
N CYS A 89 -15.01 -1.43 -0.77
CA CYS A 89 -15.52 -0.06 -0.76
C CYS A 89 -16.82 0.04 -1.55
N LEU A 90 -17.69 0.95 -1.14
CA LEU A 90 -18.85 1.44 -1.89
C LEU A 90 -18.57 2.87 -2.31
N VAL A 91 -18.65 3.17 -3.59
CA VAL A 91 -18.38 4.49 -4.15
C VAL A 91 -19.68 5.08 -4.67
N ASP A 92 -20.08 6.20 -4.09
CA ASP A 92 -21.20 7.02 -4.56
C ASP A 92 -20.61 8.23 -5.29
N LEU A 93 -20.94 8.39 -6.56
CA LEU A 93 -20.47 9.50 -7.39
C LEU A 93 -21.34 10.76 -7.25
N GLY A 94 -22.46 10.68 -6.53
CA GLY A 94 -23.41 11.79 -6.41
C GLY A 94 -24.16 12.11 -7.71
N ASP A 95 -24.14 11.21 -8.68
CA ASP A 95 -24.76 11.38 -10.01
C ASP A 95 -26.20 10.85 -10.08
N GLY A 96 -26.77 10.42 -8.95
CA GLY A 96 -28.11 9.82 -8.87
C GLY A 96 -28.19 8.39 -9.40
N LEU A 97 -27.10 7.79 -9.83
CA LEU A 97 -27.02 6.41 -10.26
C LEU A 97 -26.70 5.49 -9.08
N SER A 98 -26.74 4.16 -9.32
CA SER A 98 -26.38 3.20 -8.29
C SER A 98 -24.91 3.30 -7.88
N GLN A 99 -24.65 3.07 -6.60
CA GLN A 99 -23.30 2.99 -6.04
C GLN A 99 -22.47 1.90 -6.75
N ILE A 100 -21.17 2.13 -6.82
CA ILE A 100 -20.19 1.21 -7.42
C ILE A 100 -19.53 0.44 -6.28
N THR A 101 -19.56 -0.88 -6.35
CA THR A 101 -18.96 -1.75 -5.35
C THR A 101 -17.59 -2.23 -5.82
N LEU A 102 -16.55 -1.99 -5.01
CA LEU A 102 -15.24 -2.61 -5.19
C LEU A 102 -15.25 -4.01 -4.56
N TRP A 103 -15.46 -5.02 -5.39
CA TRP A 103 -15.52 -6.40 -4.95
C TRP A 103 -14.13 -7.02 -4.81
N HIS A 104 -13.90 -7.81 -3.77
CA HIS A 104 -12.71 -8.64 -3.67
C HIS A 104 -12.67 -9.74 -4.74
N ASP A 105 -13.82 -10.36 -5.04
CA ASP A 105 -13.93 -11.29 -6.17
C ASP A 105 -13.80 -10.55 -7.50
N TYR A 106 -12.76 -10.92 -8.28
CA TYR A 106 -12.45 -10.24 -9.52
C TYR A 106 -13.55 -10.36 -10.59
N LYS A 107 -14.28 -11.49 -10.63
CA LYS A 107 -15.38 -11.66 -11.60
C LYS A 107 -16.57 -10.76 -11.26
N LEU A 108 -16.86 -10.59 -9.97
CA LEU A 108 -17.90 -9.64 -9.54
C LEU A 108 -17.47 -8.20 -9.84
N TRP A 109 -16.19 -7.86 -9.61
CA TRP A 109 -15.65 -6.56 -9.98
C TRP A 109 -15.72 -6.32 -11.49
N GLU A 110 -15.34 -7.30 -12.31
CA GLU A 110 -15.43 -7.20 -13.77
C GLU A 110 -16.86 -6.92 -14.25
N LYS A 111 -17.85 -7.62 -13.66
CA LYS A 111 -19.26 -7.38 -13.94
C LYS A 111 -19.72 -5.98 -13.51
N GLU A 112 -19.27 -5.53 -12.33
CA GLU A 112 -19.61 -4.21 -11.78
C GLU A 112 -19.04 -3.09 -12.66
N ARG A 113 -17.76 -3.16 -13.02
CA ARG A 113 -17.12 -2.14 -13.86
C ARG A 113 -17.72 -2.05 -15.26
N ARG A 114 -18.06 -3.19 -15.89
CA ARG A 114 -18.73 -3.20 -17.20
C ARG A 114 -20.14 -2.61 -17.14
N ARG A 115 -20.84 -2.77 -16.03
CA ARG A 115 -22.16 -2.16 -15.80
C ARG A 115 -22.07 -0.64 -15.71
N HIS A 116 -21.07 -0.14 -14.98
CA HIS A 116 -20.93 1.28 -14.67
C HIS A 116 -20.13 2.06 -15.71
N PHE A 117 -19.19 1.37 -16.39
CA PHE A 117 -18.26 1.95 -17.35
C PHE A 117 -18.16 1.06 -18.61
N PRO A 118 -19.24 0.97 -19.40
CA PRO A 118 -19.25 0.14 -20.60
C PRO A 118 -18.21 0.64 -21.62
N GLY A 119 -17.54 -0.31 -22.31
CA GLY A 119 -16.55 0.01 -23.34
C GLY A 119 -15.16 0.38 -22.82
N THR A 120 -14.90 0.29 -21.50
CA THR A 120 -13.62 0.66 -20.90
C THR A 120 -12.69 -0.54 -20.61
N ASP A 121 -12.99 -1.71 -21.16
CA ASP A 121 -12.23 -2.93 -20.88
C ASP A 121 -10.74 -2.78 -21.22
N GLN A 122 -10.38 -2.12 -22.32
CA GLN A 122 -8.98 -1.91 -22.70
C GLN A 122 -8.17 -1.14 -21.66
N PHE A 123 -8.79 -0.14 -21.03
CA PHE A 123 -8.14 0.61 -19.93
C PHE A 123 -7.85 -0.31 -18.72
N TRP A 124 -8.84 -1.09 -18.32
CA TRP A 124 -8.69 -1.99 -17.17
C TRP A 124 -7.70 -3.13 -17.43
N ASP A 125 -7.70 -3.67 -18.64
CA ASP A 125 -6.75 -4.71 -19.06
C ASP A 125 -5.31 -4.17 -19.06
N LEU A 126 -5.11 -2.95 -19.56
CA LEU A 126 -3.81 -2.28 -19.49
C LEU A 126 -3.37 -2.05 -18.04
N CYS A 127 -4.26 -1.57 -17.17
CA CYS A 127 -3.96 -1.42 -15.74
C CYS A 127 -3.57 -2.76 -15.10
N THR A 128 -4.27 -3.84 -15.42
CA THR A 128 -3.96 -5.18 -14.91
C THR A 128 -2.57 -5.64 -15.38
N GLN A 129 -2.25 -5.50 -16.65
CA GLN A 129 -0.94 -5.87 -17.21
C GLN A 129 0.20 -5.06 -16.55
N LEU A 130 0.04 -3.75 -16.42
CA LEU A 130 1.03 -2.89 -15.78
C LEU A 130 1.20 -3.25 -14.30
N HIS A 131 0.11 -3.55 -13.59
CA HIS A 131 0.16 -4.02 -12.22
C HIS A 131 0.97 -5.32 -12.10
N GLU A 132 0.68 -6.33 -12.90
CA GLU A 132 1.36 -7.63 -12.87
C GLU A 132 2.87 -7.48 -13.10
N ILE A 133 3.26 -6.70 -14.10
CA ILE A 133 4.67 -6.43 -14.41
C ILE A 133 5.36 -5.74 -13.24
N ASN A 134 4.74 -4.68 -12.70
CA ASN A 134 5.29 -3.90 -11.60
C ASN A 134 5.36 -4.72 -10.31
N TRP A 135 4.31 -5.46 -9.98
CA TRP A 135 4.26 -6.27 -8.77
C TRP A 135 5.31 -7.39 -8.81
N ALA A 136 5.47 -8.02 -9.97
CA ALA A 136 6.54 -9.00 -10.18
C ALA A 136 7.94 -8.37 -10.06
N PHE A 137 8.13 -7.13 -10.52
CA PHE A 137 9.38 -6.40 -10.36
C PHE A 137 9.67 -6.07 -8.89
N VAL A 138 8.70 -5.48 -8.18
CA VAL A 138 8.84 -5.10 -6.77
C VAL A 138 9.09 -6.31 -5.87
N LYS A 139 8.44 -7.45 -6.13
CA LYS A 139 8.66 -8.71 -5.38
C LYS A 139 10.10 -9.21 -5.44
N ARG A 140 10.88 -8.82 -6.44
CA ARG A 140 12.31 -9.16 -6.56
C ARG A 140 13.23 -8.25 -5.74
N GLY A 141 12.68 -7.27 -5.02
CA GLY A 141 13.43 -6.40 -4.12
C GLY A 141 14.41 -5.44 -4.81
N PRO A 142 14.00 -4.72 -5.89
CA PRO A 142 14.89 -3.72 -6.51
C PRO A 142 15.23 -2.62 -5.51
N VAL A 143 16.44 -2.10 -5.58
CA VAL A 143 16.80 -0.86 -4.89
C VAL A 143 16.62 0.31 -5.85
N LEU A 144 15.69 1.19 -5.54
CA LEU A 144 15.36 2.42 -6.28
C LEU A 144 15.61 3.61 -5.32
N THR A 145 16.31 4.60 -5.64
CA THR A 145 17.27 4.85 -6.74
C THR A 145 18.65 4.30 -6.35
N PRO A 146 19.36 3.61 -7.24
CA PRO A 146 20.67 3.04 -6.88
C PRO A 146 21.68 4.18 -6.58
N ARG A 147 22.39 4.05 -5.45
CA ARG A 147 23.39 5.03 -4.99
C ARG A 147 24.82 4.48 -5.02
N ASN A 148 24.97 3.19 -5.16
CA ASN A 148 26.26 2.49 -5.18
C ASN A 148 26.17 1.25 -6.09
N SER A 149 27.31 0.56 -6.29
CA SER A 149 27.41 -0.61 -7.15
C SER A 149 26.56 -1.80 -6.67
N TRP A 150 26.38 -1.96 -5.35
CA TRP A 150 25.55 -3.02 -4.79
C TRP A 150 24.05 -2.76 -5.11
N ASP A 151 23.59 -1.52 -4.92
CA ASP A 151 22.22 -1.12 -5.26
C ASP A 151 21.94 -1.35 -6.74
N LEU A 152 22.88 -0.94 -7.61
CA LEU A 152 22.79 -1.16 -9.06
C LEU A 152 22.71 -2.67 -9.37
N GLY A 153 23.51 -3.49 -8.69
CA GLY A 153 23.47 -4.94 -8.81
C GLY A 153 22.10 -5.52 -8.44
N GLN A 154 21.47 -5.04 -7.36
CA GLN A 154 20.11 -5.46 -6.97
C GLN A 154 19.07 -5.02 -7.99
N LEU A 155 19.18 -3.80 -8.52
CA LEU A 155 18.28 -3.33 -9.58
C LEU A 155 18.39 -4.20 -10.83
N LEU A 156 19.62 -4.46 -11.31
CA LEU A 156 19.86 -5.29 -12.50
C LEU A 156 19.34 -6.74 -12.30
N LYS A 157 19.53 -7.32 -11.12
CA LYS A 157 18.99 -8.64 -10.79
C LYS A 157 17.45 -8.68 -10.80
N ALA A 158 16.80 -7.57 -10.48
CA ALA A 158 15.35 -7.48 -10.47
C ALA A 158 14.74 -7.28 -11.88
N LEU A 159 15.50 -6.76 -12.84
CA LEU A 159 15.03 -6.54 -14.21
C LEU A 159 14.77 -7.87 -14.93
N ARG A 160 13.73 -7.88 -15.75
CA ARG A 160 13.36 -8.97 -16.66
C ARG A 160 12.89 -8.35 -17.99
N PRO A 161 12.90 -9.09 -19.10
CA PRO A 161 12.38 -8.58 -20.37
C PRO A 161 10.97 -8.00 -20.25
N ALA A 162 10.08 -8.65 -19.48
CA ALA A 162 8.73 -8.14 -19.23
C ALA A 162 8.72 -6.76 -18.53
N THR A 163 9.73 -6.46 -17.68
CA THR A 163 9.83 -5.15 -17.01
C THR A 163 10.04 -4.03 -18.04
N MET A 164 10.67 -4.32 -19.18
CA MET A 164 10.90 -3.34 -20.23
C MET A 164 9.60 -2.84 -20.86
N LEU A 165 8.53 -3.65 -20.83
CA LEU A 165 7.20 -3.28 -21.35
C LEU A 165 6.55 -2.15 -20.53
N SER A 166 6.97 -1.95 -19.27
CA SER A 166 6.47 -0.84 -18.45
C SER A 166 7.26 0.47 -18.62
N LEU A 167 8.43 0.45 -19.28
CA LEU A 167 9.27 1.64 -19.44
C LEU A 167 8.57 2.82 -20.13
N PRO A 168 7.76 2.63 -21.20
CA PRO A 168 7.05 3.74 -21.85
C PRO A 168 6.13 4.50 -20.88
N PHE A 169 5.69 3.84 -19.81
CA PHE A 169 4.71 4.36 -18.86
C PHE A 169 5.33 5.02 -17.61
N ILE A 170 6.66 5.05 -17.48
CA ILE A 170 7.34 5.60 -16.28
C ILE A 170 6.99 7.08 -16.05
N LYS A 171 6.82 7.85 -17.15
CA LYS A 171 6.47 9.27 -17.08
C LYS A 171 4.99 9.55 -17.37
N SER A 172 4.19 8.51 -17.59
CA SER A 172 2.76 8.64 -17.88
C SER A 172 1.94 8.80 -16.60
N SER A 173 0.80 9.46 -16.72
CA SER A 173 -0.26 9.53 -15.72
C SER A 173 -1.37 8.52 -16.03
N ILE A 174 -2.32 8.34 -15.11
CA ILE A 174 -3.54 7.55 -15.38
C ILE A 174 -4.37 8.17 -16.49
N THR A 175 -4.41 9.50 -16.59
CA THR A 175 -5.10 10.18 -17.71
C THR A 175 -4.45 9.85 -19.06
N ASP A 176 -3.14 9.64 -19.11
CA ASP A 176 -2.48 9.24 -20.36
C ASP A 176 -2.84 7.80 -20.75
N LEU A 177 -3.07 6.90 -19.79
CA LEU A 177 -3.62 5.57 -20.07
C LEU A 177 -5.05 5.66 -20.61
N LEU A 178 -5.90 6.55 -20.07
CA LEU A 178 -7.25 6.79 -20.59
C LEU A 178 -7.20 7.26 -22.05
N LYS A 179 -6.31 8.20 -22.40
CA LYS A 179 -6.12 8.67 -23.78
C LYS A 179 -5.67 7.53 -24.70
N LEU A 180 -4.69 6.73 -24.24
CA LEU A 180 -4.16 5.63 -25.05
C LEU A 180 -5.23 4.57 -25.36
N THR A 181 -6.20 4.40 -24.48
CA THR A 181 -7.29 3.41 -24.60
C THR A 181 -8.60 4.00 -25.11
N GLY A 182 -8.62 5.29 -25.49
CA GLY A 182 -9.80 5.97 -26.02
C GLY A 182 -10.90 6.23 -24.99
N CYS A 183 -10.56 6.14 -23.68
CA CYS A 183 -11.51 6.32 -22.58
C CYS A 183 -11.49 7.74 -21.97
N GLU A 184 -10.74 8.68 -22.54
CA GLU A 184 -10.53 10.03 -21.98
C GLU A 184 -11.79 10.88 -21.93
N LYS A 185 -12.82 10.54 -22.71
CA LYS A 185 -14.09 11.28 -22.76
C LYS A 185 -15.13 10.77 -21.75
N ASP A 186 -14.87 9.65 -21.10
CA ASP A 186 -15.77 9.14 -20.06
C ASP A 186 -15.57 9.93 -18.76
N ALA A 187 -16.36 10.99 -18.60
CA ALA A 187 -16.30 11.86 -17.42
C ALA A 187 -16.67 11.11 -16.13
N ARG A 188 -17.55 10.11 -16.21
CA ARG A 188 -17.97 9.31 -15.06
C ARG A 188 -16.84 8.38 -14.60
N LEU A 189 -16.15 7.73 -15.54
CA LEU A 189 -14.96 6.94 -15.22
C LEU A 189 -13.86 7.82 -14.63
N LEU A 190 -13.59 8.99 -15.22
CA LEU A 190 -12.57 9.91 -14.72
C LEU A 190 -12.89 10.34 -13.29
N HIS A 191 -14.15 10.69 -13.00
CA HIS A 191 -14.57 11.07 -11.64
C HIS A 191 -14.39 9.92 -10.64
N PHE A 192 -14.77 8.71 -11.01
CA PHE A 192 -14.53 7.50 -10.21
C PHE A 192 -13.03 7.31 -9.92
N LEU A 193 -12.19 7.40 -10.96
CA LEU A 193 -10.74 7.23 -10.81
C LEU A 193 -10.13 8.32 -9.92
N ASP A 194 -10.56 9.57 -10.06
CA ASP A 194 -10.10 10.67 -9.21
C ASP A 194 -10.41 10.41 -7.73
N LEU A 195 -11.60 9.92 -7.42
CA LEU A 195 -11.97 9.58 -6.05
C LEU A 195 -11.11 8.43 -5.51
N GLN A 196 -10.93 7.36 -6.29
CA GLN A 196 -10.13 6.20 -5.88
C GLN A 196 -8.65 6.57 -5.71
N LEU A 197 -8.08 7.30 -6.66
CA LEU A 197 -6.67 7.67 -6.61
C LEU A 197 -6.36 8.66 -5.48
N LYS A 198 -7.26 9.59 -5.18
CA LYS A 198 -7.11 10.51 -4.05
C LYS A 198 -7.02 9.82 -2.70
N LEU A 199 -7.63 8.65 -2.53
CA LEU A 199 -7.49 7.84 -1.31
C LEU A 199 -6.05 7.36 -1.10
N TYR A 200 -5.32 7.06 -2.18
CA TYR A 200 -3.99 6.45 -2.10
C TYR A 200 -2.85 7.43 -2.41
N SER A 201 -2.99 8.21 -3.49
CA SER A 201 -1.95 9.15 -3.95
C SER A 201 -2.16 10.57 -3.45
N GLN A 202 -3.36 10.90 -2.94
CA GLN A 202 -3.83 12.24 -2.62
C GLN A 202 -3.83 13.18 -3.84
N GLU A 203 -3.72 12.63 -5.05
CA GLU A 203 -3.63 13.34 -6.32
C GLU A 203 -4.68 12.82 -7.31
N PRO A 204 -5.19 13.66 -8.22
CA PRO A 204 -6.11 13.23 -9.27
C PRO A 204 -5.42 12.38 -10.34
N ALA A 205 -6.20 11.77 -11.23
CA ALA A 205 -5.72 10.86 -12.27
C ALA A 205 -4.64 11.46 -13.19
N ASN A 206 -4.72 12.76 -13.48
CA ASN A 206 -3.74 13.47 -14.33
C ASN A 206 -2.39 13.72 -13.65
N ARG A 207 -2.31 13.59 -12.33
CA ARG A 207 -1.08 13.76 -11.53
C ARG A 207 -0.60 12.47 -10.89
N THR A 208 -1.43 11.44 -10.88
CA THR A 208 -1.05 10.12 -10.38
C THR A 208 -0.26 9.36 -11.45
N ALA A 209 0.96 8.94 -11.11
CA ALA A 209 1.81 8.15 -12.00
C ALA A 209 1.11 6.85 -12.43
N ALA A 210 1.16 6.52 -13.73
CA ALA A 210 0.43 5.40 -14.32
C ALA A 210 0.75 4.06 -13.66
N LEU A 211 2.03 3.77 -13.41
CA LEU A 211 2.46 2.51 -12.83
C LEU A 211 1.99 2.34 -11.38
N TYR A 212 1.98 3.43 -10.61
CA TYR A 212 1.45 3.43 -9.26
C TYR A 212 -0.08 3.31 -9.26
N GLY A 213 -0.76 4.16 -10.05
CA GLY A 213 -2.23 4.14 -10.14
C GLY A 213 -2.77 2.80 -10.62
N ALA A 214 -2.18 2.20 -11.66
CA ALA A 214 -2.53 0.86 -12.11
C ALA A 214 -2.43 -0.18 -10.99
N THR A 215 -1.41 -0.07 -10.12
CA THR A 215 -1.23 -0.99 -9.00
C THR A 215 -2.29 -0.79 -7.92
N VAL A 216 -2.53 0.45 -7.47
CA VAL A 216 -3.48 0.69 -6.38
C VAL A 216 -4.93 0.40 -6.78
N LEU A 217 -5.28 0.57 -8.04
CA LEU A 217 -6.60 0.19 -8.56
C LEU A 217 -6.86 -1.33 -8.55
N GLN A 218 -5.82 -2.17 -8.43
CA GLN A 218 -5.95 -3.61 -8.32
C GLN A 218 -5.91 -4.13 -6.86
N MET A 219 -5.54 -3.29 -5.89
CA MET A 219 -5.29 -3.75 -4.52
C MET A 219 -6.54 -4.29 -3.80
N ALA A 220 -7.73 -3.86 -4.19
CA ALA A 220 -8.98 -4.34 -3.60
C ALA A 220 -9.36 -5.77 -4.04
N HIS A 221 -8.80 -6.27 -5.16
CA HIS A 221 -9.25 -7.48 -5.85
C HIS A 221 -8.27 -8.63 -5.68
N ARG A 222 -8.80 -9.89 -5.79
CA ARG A 222 -7.94 -11.09 -5.81
C ARG A 222 -6.88 -11.01 -6.93
N PRO A 223 -5.66 -11.53 -6.70
CA PRO A 223 -5.18 -12.30 -5.53
C PRO A 223 -4.78 -11.45 -4.33
N LEU A 224 -4.85 -10.11 -4.42
CA LEU A 224 -4.63 -9.18 -3.31
C LEU A 224 -5.89 -9.08 -2.45
N GLY A 225 -6.10 -7.98 -1.80
CA GLY A 225 -7.29 -7.68 -1.03
C GLY A 225 -7.04 -6.56 -0.03
N LEU A 226 -8.11 -5.91 0.37
CA LEU A 226 -8.10 -4.99 1.51
C LEU A 226 -8.63 -5.73 2.73
N TRP A 227 -7.91 -5.64 3.81
CA TRP A 227 -8.15 -6.37 5.04
C TRP A 227 -8.53 -5.40 6.16
N HIS A 228 -9.47 -5.82 6.99
CA HIS A 228 -9.83 -5.13 8.21
C HIS A 228 -9.23 -5.86 9.41
N LEU A 229 -8.46 -5.14 10.22
CA LEU A 229 -7.86 -5.72 11.43
C LEU A 229 -8.92 -5.82 12.53
N LYS A 230 -9.00 -6.97 13.17
CA LYS A 230 -9.84 -7.13 14.35
C LYS A 230 -9.32 -6.25 15.49
N GLY A 231 -10.22 -5.46 16.05
CA GLY A 231 -9.92 -4.52 17.12
C GLY A 231 -9.63 -3.12 16.60
N SER A 232 -8.54 -2.89 15.92
CA SER A 232 -8.21 -1.61 15.26
C SER A 232 -6.89 -1.68 14.49
N MET A 233 -6.58 -0.65 13.69
CA MET A 233 -5.29 -0.50 13.01
C MET A 233 -4.11 -0.39 13.98
N GLN A 234 -4.35 0.01 15.24
CA GLN A 234 -3.32 0.09 16.28
C GLN A 234 -2.61 -1.25 16.51
N ASN A 235 -3.30 -2.38 16.36
CA ASN A 235 -2.73 -3.71 16.55
C ASN A 235 -1.53 -4.00 15.62
N LEU A 236 -1.51 -3.42 14.44
CA LEU A 236 -0.36 -3.51 13.52
C LEU A 236 0.88 -2.81 14.13
N SER A 237 0.68 -1.59 14.61
CA SER A 237 1.75 -0.78 15.21
C SER A 237 2.26 -1.37 16.52
N ASP A 238 1.36 -1.85 17.37
CA ASP A 238 1.71 -2.43 18.67
C ASP A 238 2.49 -3.74 18.52
N SER A 239 2.15 -4.55 17.52
CA SER A 239 2.88 -5.77 17.19
C SER A 239 4.32 -5.48 16.75
N LEU A 240 4.49 -4.48 15.87
CA LEU A 240 5.82 -4.04 15.42
C LEU A 240 6.63 -3.44 16.57
N LEU A 241 6.00 -2.61 17.43
CA LEU A 241 6.64 -2.05 18.60
C LEU A 241 7.09 -3.15 19.59
N SER A 242 6.26 -4.16 19.80
CA SER A 242 6.60 -5.30 20.66
C SER A 242 7.83 -6.06 20.14
N ALA A 243 7.90 -6.31 18.83
CA ALA A 243 9.07 -6.90 18.20
C ALA A 243 10.32 -6.03 18.37
N PHE A 244 10.20 -4.72 18.12
CA PHE A 244 11.28 -3.75 18.29
C PHE A 244 11.87 -3.75 19.70
N LYS A 245 11.01 -3.71 20.72
CA LYS A 245 11.43 -3.73 22.14
C LYS A 245 12.04 -5.08 22.53
N ARG A 246 11.47 -6.20 22.06
CA ARG A 246 12.01 -7.54 22.32
C ARG A 246 13.46 -7.68 21.83
N ASP A 247 13.76 -7.08 20.68
CA ASP A 247 15.07 -7.16 20.05
C ASP A 247 16.02 -6.02 20.52
N GLY A 248 15.72 -5.37 21.68
CA GLY A 248 16.59 -4.42 22.36
C GLY A 248 16.42 -2.95 21.92
N GLY A 249 15.45 -2.63 21.09
CA GLY A 249 15.18 -1.26 20.68
C GLY A 249 14.57 -0.41 21.81
N GLN A 250 14.91 0.87 21.81
CA GLN A 250 14.42 1.86 22.78
C GLN A 250 13.52 2.88 22.07
N ILE A 251 12.33 3.14 22.61
CA ILE A 251 11.41 4.17 22.11
C ILE A 251 11.22 5.29 23.13
N PHE A 252 11.20 6.50 22.63
CA PHE A 252 10.96 7.72 23.41
C PHE A 252 9.77 8.46 22.80
N PHE A 253 8.68 8.50 23.57
CA PHE A 253 7.48 9.25 23.19
C PHE A 253 7.57 10.71 23.63
N ARG A 254 6.74 11.58 22.99
CA ARG A 254 6.68 13.03 23.26
C ARG A 254 7.99 13.75 22.97
N HIS A 255 8.79 13.24 22.02
CA HIS A 255 10.00 13.86 21.54
C HIS A 255 9.71 14.49 20.16
N ARG A 256 9.82 15.81 20.07
CA ARG A 256 9.67 16.61 18.83
C ARG A 256 11.00 17.12 18.36
#